data_23ba616d4917720f7ae1b19b1500e502
#
_entry.id   23ba616d4917720f7ae1b19b1500e502
#
_cell.length_a   1.000
_cell.length_b   1.000
_cell.length_c   1.000
_cell.angle_alpha   90.00
_cell.angle_beta   90.00
_cell.angle_gamma   90.00
#
_symmetry.space_group_name_H-M   'P 1'
#
loop_
_entity.id
_entity.type
_entity.pdbx_description
1 polymer ?
#
loop_
_entity_poly.entity_id
_entity_poly.type
_entity_poly.pdbx_seq_one_letter_code
_entity_poly.pdbx_strand_id
1 'polypeptide(L)'
;MHTKLLTSAIAIAALSASAAIAREQVQIAGSSTVLPYATIVAEAFGENTDFPTPVVESGGSSAGLKKFCEGVGEGTIDIANASRAIKSSEVETCKANGVTDILEVRIGYDGIVFASDIDGNVFQFTPQDWYRALAANVVVDGKIEANPYTMWNQVRADLPAQEIQAFIPGTKHG
;
A
#
# COMPACT_ATOMS: atom_id res chain seq x y z
N MET A 1 5.45 77.71 29.49
CA MET A 1 5.65 77.12 28.13
C MET A 1 6.10 75.70 28.28
N HIS A 2 5.18 74.73 28.06
CA HIS A 2 5.49 73.31 28.15
C HIS A 2 5.40 72.70 26.76
N THR A 3 6.55 72.38 26.22
CA THR A 3 6.70 71.69 24.92
C THR A 3 6.47 70.18 25.15
N LYS A 4 5.36 69.63 24.64
CA LYS A 4 5.08 68.20 24.64
C LYS A 4 5.80 67.58 23.44
N LEU A 5 6.77 66.72 23.72
CA LEU A 5 7.42 65.83 22.79
C LEU A 5 6.48 64.62 22.53
N LEU A 6 5.93 64.54 21.36
CA LEU A 6 5.23 63.35 20.86
C LEU A 6 6.26 62.37 20.31
N THR A 7 6.49 61.31 21.04
CA THR A 7 7.26 60.15 20.57
C THR A 7 6.33 59.23 19.79
N SER A 8 6.44 59.24 18.48
CA SER A 8 5.78 58.27 17.60
C SER A 8 6.53 56.90 17.69
N ALA A 9 5.92 55.96 18.34
CA ALA A 9 6.40 54.57 18.31
C ALA A 9 5.95 53.92 16.99
N ILE A 10 6.88 53.72 16.06
CA ILE A 10 6.67 52.94 14.85
C ILE A 10 6.78 51.48 15.25
N ALA A 11 5.64 50.82 15.34
CA ALA A 11 5.58 49.34 15.51
C ALA A 11 5.90 48.70 14.16
N ILE A 12 7.11 48.21 14.00
CA ILE A 12 7.51 47.34 12.88
C ILE A 12 6.93 45.94 13.18
N ALA A 13 5.77 45.67 12.59
CA ALA A 13 5.25 44.30 12.52
C ALA A 13 6.14 43.51 11.57
N ALA A 14 7.11 42.80 12.11
CA ALA A 14 7.84 41.78 11.37
C ALA A 14 6.84 40.66 11.00
N LEU A 15 6.34 40.71 9.76
CA LEU A 15 5.72 39.54 9.14
C LEU A 15 6.82 38.51 8.99
N SER A 16 6.94 37.59 9.96
CA SER A 16 7.64 36.32 9.79
C SER A 16 6.84 35.48 8.79
N ALA A 17 7.08 35.73 7.50
CA ALA A 17 6.73 34.75 6.47
C ALA A 17 7.54 33.48 6.83
N SER A 18 6.88 32.50 7.45
CA SER A 18 7.41 31.16 7.51
C SER A 18 7.59 30.73 6.07
N ALA A 19 8.82 30.77 5.57
CA ALA A 19 9.13 30.10 4.31
C ALA A 19 8.72 28.64 4.52
N ALA A 20 7.65 28.22 3.87
CA ALA A 20 7.35 26.80 3.75
C ALA A 20 8.59 26.19 3.07
N ILE A 21 9.42 25.51 3.85
CA ILE A 21 10.53 24.73 3.30
C ILE A 21 9.87 23.60 2.56
N ALA A 22 9.77 23.76 1.24
CA ALA A 22 9.27 22.68 0.39
C ALA A 22 10.20 21.48 0.61
N ARG A 23 9.62 20.32 0.87
CA ARG A 23 10.38 19.08 0.99
C ARG A 23 11.16 18.87 -0.32
N GLU A 24 12.46 18.69 -0.20
CA GLU A 24 13.35 18.59 -1.36
C GLU A 24 13.19 17.22 -2.09
N GLN A 25 12.61 16.23 -1.44
CA GLN A 25 12.61 14.85 -1.91
C GLN A 25 11.22 14.22 -1.84
N VAL A 26 10.77 13.60 -2.93
CA VAL A 26 9.50 12.87 -3.01
C VAL A 26 9.56 11.64 -2.12
N GLN A 27 8.53 11.43 -1.31
CA GLN A 27 8.37 10.30 -0.40
C GLN A 27 7.30 9.35 -0.93
N ILE A 28 7.68 8.08 -1.14
CA ILE A 28 6.82 7.04 -1.72
C ILE A 28 6.80 5.87 -0.76
N ALA A 29 5.62 5.34 -0.44
CA ALA A 29 5.53 4.13 0.38
C ALA A 29 4.39 3.23 -0.08
N GLY A 30 4.48 1.92 0.18
CA GLY A 30 3.36 1.02 -0.04
C GLY A 30 3.72 -0.39 -0.47
N SER A 31 3.12 -0.83 -1.57
CA SER A 31 3.15 -2.20 -2.05
C SER A 31 4.55 -2.77 -2.24
N SER A 32 4.80 -3.94 -1.66
CA SER A 32 6.03 -4.71 -1.90
C SER A 32 6.14 -5.24 -3.33
N THR A 33 5.01 -5.49 -3.99
CA THR A 33 4.95 -5.88 -5.41
C THR A 33 5.44 -4.75 -6.31
N VAL A 34 5.07 -3.51 -6.01
CA VAL A 34 5.42 -2.33 -6.83
C VAL A 34 6.82 -1.82 -6.50
N LEU A 35 7.34 -2.11 -5.30
CA LEU A 35 8.63 -1.60 -4.81
C LEU A 35 9.77 -1.70 -5.82
N PRO A 36 10.07 -2.86 -6.44
CA PRO A 36 11.23 -2.96 -7.36
C PRO A 36 11.07 -2.06 -8.59
N TYR A 37 9.87 -1.91 -9.10
CA TYR A 37 9.60 -1.03 -10.25
C TYR A 37 9.69 0.44 -9.86
N ALA A 38 9.11 0.81 -8.74
CA ALA A 38 9.17 2.18 -8.24
C ALA A 38 10.60 2.60 -7.89
N THR A 39 11.43 1.71 -7.37
CA THR A 39 12.84 1.96 -7.09
C THR A 39 13.62 2.27 -8.37
N ILE A 40 13.46 1.45 -9.43
CA ILE A 40 14.11 1.69 -10.73
C ILE A 40 13.70 3.06 -11.31
N VAL A 41 12.40 3.39 -11.23
CA VAL A 41 11.91 4.69 -11.73
C VAL A 41 12.45 5.86 -10.90
N ALA A 42 12.51 5.70 -9.57
CA ALA A 42 13.06 6.73 -8.68
C ALA A 42 14.56 6.98 -8.92
N GLU A 43 15.35 5.91 -9.09
CA GLU A 43 16.76 6.00 -9.43
C GLU A 43 16.95 6.70 -10.78
N ALA A 44 16.23 6.25 -11.83
CA ALA A 44 16.29 6.86 -13.14
C ALA A 44 15.84 8.35 -13.13
N PHE A 45 14.89 8.72 -12.30
CA PHE A 45 14.48 10.11 -12.12
C PHE A 45 15.62 10.95 -11.56
N GLY A 46 16.27 10.50 -10.49
CA GLY A 46 17.41 11.21 -9.89
C GLY A 46 18.63 11.30 -10.82
N GLU A 47 18.86 10.27 -11.66
CA GLU A 47 19.97 10.27 -12.61
C GLU A 47 19.74 11.16 -13.84
N ASN A 48 18.48 11.36 -14.25
CA ASN A 48 18.14 12.08 -15.46
C ASN A 48 17.55 13.49 -15.23
N THR A 49 17.48 13.94 -13.97
CA THR A 49 16.99 15.26 -13.60
C THR A 49 17.88 15.92 -12.55
N ASP A 50 17.71 17.20 -12.35
CA ASP A 50 18.39 17.97 -11.29
C ASP A 50 17.71 17.82 -9.90
N PHE A 51 16.72 16.96 -9.79
CA PHE A 51 15.99 16.73 -8.54
C PHE A 51 16.56 15.54 -7.75
N PRO A 52 16.48 15.56 -6.42
CA PRO A 52 16.90 14.44 -5.59
C PRO A 52 16.13 13.16 -5.91
N THR A 53 16.81 12.02 -5.88
CA THR A 53 16.21 10.70 -6.05
C THR A 53 15.07 10.49 -5.04
N PRO A 54 13.84 10.17 -5.47
CA PRO A 54 12.74 9.87 -4.56
C PRO A 54 13.04 8.73 -3.59
N VAL A 55 12.57 8.83 -2.34
CA VAL A 55 12.66 7.74 -1.36
C VAL A 55 11.50 6.77 -1.58
N VAL A 56 11.79 5.48 -1.70
CA VAL A 56 10.79 4.43 -1.87
C VAL A 56 10.85 3.44 -0.73
N GLU A 57 9.77 3.34 0.04
CA GLU A 57 9.64 2.43 1.18
C GLU A 57 8.60 1.33 0.92
N SER A 58 8.89 0.13 1.42
CA SER A 58 7.93 -0.98 1.43
C SER A 58 7.19 -1.03 2.77
N GLY A 59 5.92 -1.44 2.71
CA GLY A 59 5.09 -1.63 3.90
C GLY A 59 3.77 -2.34 3.60
N GLY A 60 3.55 -2.65 2.32
CA GLY A 60 2.29 -3.19 1.80
C GLY A 60 1.30 -2.10 1.40
N SER A 61 0.39 -2.44 0.46
CA SER A 61 -0.57 -1.50 -0.13
C SER A 61 -1.44 -0.80 0.92
N SER A 62 -1.94 -1.52 1.91
CA SER A 62 -2.80 -0.95 2.95
C SER A 62 -2.07 0.03 3.86
N ALA A 63 -0.80 -0.24 4.20
CA ALA A 63 0.00 0.67 5.02
C ALA A 63 0.39 1.93 4.23
N GLY A 64 0.76 1.79 2.95
CA GLY A 64 1.04 2.93 2.08
C GLY A 64 -0.17 3.84 1.91
N LEU A 65 -1.33 3.27 1.58
CA LEU A 65 -2.58 4.03 1.44
C LEU A 65 -3.01 4.70 2.76
N LYS A 66 -2.79 4.05 3.91
CA LYS A 66 -3.02 4.66 5.22
C LYS A 66 -2.13 5.88 5.44
N LYS A 67 -0.81 5.75 5.22
CA LYS A 67 0.14 6.87 5.31
C LYS A 67 -0.23 8.02 4.37
N PHE A 68 -0.62 7.71 3.14
CA PHE A 68 -1.05 8.69 2.16
C PHE A 68 -2.29 9.48 2.60
N CYS A 69 -3.23 8.81 3.26
CA CYS A 69 -4.44 9.42 3.80
C CYS A 69 -4.26 10.11 5.17
N GLU A 70 -3.03 10.23 5.71
CA GLU A 70 -2.77 10.94 6.97
C GLU A 70 -2.87 12.47 6.82
N GLY A 71 -2.76 13.00 5.60
CA GLY A 71 -2.90 14.43 5.33
C GLY A 71 -2.03 14.93 4.19
N VAL A 72 -1.94 16.24 4.07
CA VAL A 72 -1.10 16.95 3.10
C VAL A 72 -0.07 17.77 3.87
N GLY A 73 1.21 17.59 3.60
CA GLY A 73 2.27 18.38 4.24
C GLY A 73 3.62 17.68 4.28
N GLU A 74 4.61 18.31 4.89
CA GLU A 74 6.00 17.85 4.92
C GLU A 74 6.18 16.48 5.63
N GLY A 75 5.33 16.18 6.61
CA GLY A 75 5.37 14.93 7.38
C GLY A 75 4.63 13.75 6.75
N THR A 76 4.00 13.95 5.58
CA THR A 76 3.21 12.92 4.90
C THR A 76 3.90 12.45 3.61
N ILE A 77 3.51 11.29 3.08
CA ILE A 77 4.05 10.81 1.80
C ILE A 77 3.32 11.46 0.62
N ASP A 78 4.00 11.55 -0.53
CA ASP A 78 3.45 12.13 -1.75
C ASP A 78 2.75 11.11 -2.63
N ILE A 79 3.26 9.87 -2.62
CA ILE A 79 2.76 8.79 -3.48
C ILE A 79 2.58 7.53 -2.65
N ALA A 80 1.42 6.90 -2.78
CA ALA A 80 1.21 5.55 -2.28
C ALA A 80 1.30 4.54 -3.43
N ASN A 81 2.20 3.57 -3.30
CA ASN A 81 2.22 2.41 -4.18
C ASN A 81 1.21 1.36 -3.73
N ALA A 82 0.40 0.87 -4.64
CA ALA A 82 -0.57 -0.17 -4.34
C ALA A 82 -0.66 -1.22 -5.44
N SER A 83 -0.86 -2.48 -5.08
CA SER A 83 -1.13 -3.60 -5.99
C SER A 83 -2.64 -3.84 -6.21
N ARG A 84 -3.46 -2.91 -5.78
CA ARG A 84 -4.91 -2.87 -5.93
C ARG A 84 -5.40 -1.43 -6.00
N ALA A 85 -6.62 -1.23 -6.48
CA ALA A 85 -7.27 0.06 -6.40
C ALA A 85 -7.49 0.49 -4.93
N ILE A 86 -7.52 1.79 -4.69
CA ILE A 86 -7.90 2.36 -3.39
C ILE A 86 -9.37 2.01 -3.08
N LYS A 87 -9.68 1.64 -1.85
CA LYS A 87 -11.02 1.31 -1.40
C LYS A 87 -11.82 2.57 -1.09
N SER A 88 -13.15 2.52 -1.22
CA SER A 88 -14.03 3.65 -0.88
C SER A 88 -13.82 4.14 0.56
N SER A 89 -13.65 3.23 1.53
CA SER A 89 -13.38 3.58 2.91
C SER A 89 -12.03 4.29 3.13
N GLU A 90 -11.03 3.96 2.32
CA GLU A 90 -9.73 4.65 2.33
C GLU A 90 -9.86 6.06 1.73
N VAL A 91 -10.63 6.21 0.66
CA VAL A 91 -10.94 7.53 0.06
C VAL A 91 -11.68 8.43 1.06
N GLU A 92 -12.63 7.88 1.82
CA GLU A 92 -13.34 8.63 2.88
C GLU A 92 -12.37 9.08 3.98
N THR A 93 -11.44 8.23 4.40
CA THR A 93 -10.38 8.57 5.37
C THR A 93 -9.47 9.67 4.83
N CYS A 94 -9.04 9.57 3.58
CA CYS A 94 -8.25 10.60 2.90
C CYS A 94 -8.96 11.96 2.94
N LYS A 95 -10.23 11.99 2.53
CA LYS A 95 -11.05 13.22 2.51
C LYS A 95 -11.20 13.84 3.90
N ALA A 96 -11.43 13.01 4.92
CA ALA A 96 -11.55 13.46 6.30
C ALA A 96 -10.26 14.14 6.81
N ASN A 97 -9.10 13.77 6.27
CA ASN A 97 -7.80 14.32 6.60
C ASN A 97 -7.31 15.38 5.58
N GLY A 98 -8.20 15.87 4.71
CA GLY A 98 -7.89 16.96 3.76
C GLY A 98 -7.23 16.52 2.46
N VAL A 99 -7.05 15.22 2.21
CA VAL A 99 -6.57 14.68 0.93
C VAL A 99 -7.79 14.47 0.02
N THR A 100 -8.13 15.49 -0.76
CA THR A 100 -9.39 15.53 -1.55
C THR A 100 -9.20 15.15 -3.01
N ASP A 101 -8.03 15.48 -3.58
CA ASP A 101 -7.71 15.22 -4.98
C ASP A 101 -6.74 14.05 -5.07
N ILE A 102 -7.27 12.88 -5.43
CA ILE A 102 -6.49 11.65 -5.55
C ILE A 102 -6.43 11.25 -7.02
N LEU A 103 -5.22 11.20 -7.57
CA LEU A 103 -4.95 10.69 -8.91
C LEU A 103 -4.47 9.24 -8.82
N GLU A 104 -5.20 8.32 -9.44
CA GLU A 104 -4.75 6.94 -9.62
C GLU A 104 -4.10 6.78 -10.99
N VAL A 105 -2.84 6.34 -10.99
CA VAL A 105 -2.09 6.01 -12.21
C VAL A 105 -1.83 4.52 -12.26
N ARG A 106 -2.44 3.84 -13.22
CA ARG A 106 -2.23 2.41 -13.43
C ARG A 106 -0.99 2.17 -14.28
N ILE A 107 0.04 1.57 -13.68
CA ILE A 107 1.34 1.33 -14.32
C ILE A 107 1.46 -0.07 -14.94
N GLY A 108 0.60 -1.01 -14.57
CA GLY A 108 0.63 -2.38 -15.10
C GLY A 108 -0.35 -3.29 -14.40
N TYR A 109 -0.25 -4.57 -14.73
CA TYR A 109 -0.98 -5.66 -14.11
C TYR A 109 -0.01 -6.65 -13.50
N ASP A 110 -0.35 -7.19 -12.34
CA ASP A 110 0.33 -8.29 -11.70
C ASP A 110 -0.57 -9.52 -11.68
N GLY A 111 0.02 -10.71 -11.56
CA GLY A 111 -0.69 -11.97 -11.52
C GLY A 111 -0.22 -12.83 -10.36
N ILE A 112 -1.15 -13.34 -9.59
CA ILE A 112 -0.86 -14.35 -8.58
C ILE A 112 -0.85 -15.72 -9.25
N VAL A 113 0.24 -16.46 -9.08
CA VAL A 113 0.39 -17.82 -9.58
C VAL A 113 0.55 -18.79 -8.41
N PHE A 114 0.07 -20.00 -8.60
CA PHE A 114 0.37 -21.11 -7.72
C PHE A 114 1.50 -21.93 -8.33
N ALA A 115 2.53 -22.17 -7.56
CA ALA A 115 3.69 -22.94 -7.99
C ALA A 115 3.91 -24.15 -7.07
N SER A 116 4.32 -25.25 -7.64
CA SER A 116 4.78 -26.44 -6.93
C SER A 116 6.20 -26.78 -7.39
N ASP A 117 6.83 -27.74 -6.71
CA ASP A 117 8.11 -28.27 -7.14
C ASP A 117 8.03 -28.79 -8.58
N ILE A 118 9.08 -28.55 -9.38
CA ILE A 118 9.13 -28.95 -10.80
C ILE A 118 9.06 -30.48 -10.96
N ASP A 119 9.56 -31.22 -9.99
CA ASP A 119 9.52 -32.69 -9.94
C ASP A 119 8.30 -33.22 -9.16
N GLY A 120 7.44 -32.30 -8.68
CA GLY A 120 6.23 -32.63 -7.94
C GLY A 120 5.04 -33.00 -8.81
N ASN A 121 3.93 -33.32 -8.16
CA ASN A 121 2.67 -33.58 -8.86
C ASN A 121 2.18 -32.33 -9.58
N VAL A 122 1.71 -32.49 -10.83
CA VAL A 122 1.04 -31.42 -11.56
C VAL A 122 -0.41 -31.33 -11.10
N PHE A 123 -0.77 -30.24 -10.48
CA PHE A 123 -2.11 -29.99 -10.00
C PHE A 123 -2.87 -29.05 -10.96
N GLN A 124 -4.14 -29.38 -11.19
CA GLN A 124 -5.07 -28.47 -11.85
C GLN A 124 -6.16 -28.12 -10.84
N PHE A 125 -6.01 -26.99 -10.19
CA PHE A 125 -6.94 -26.52 -9.17
C PHE A 125 -7.99 -25.58 -9.74
N THR A 126 -9.20 -25.70 -9.21
CA THR A 126 -10.27 -24.71 -9.37
C THR A 126 -10.23 -23.72 -8.21
N PRO A 127 -10.86 -22.52 -8.34
CA PRO A 127 -11.04 -21.61 -7.21
C PRO A 127 -11.72 -22.24 -6.00
N GLN A 128 -12.62 -23.21 -6.22
CA GLN A 128 -13.28 -23.93 -5.15
C GLN A 128 -12.35 -24.89 -4.41
N ASP A 129 -11.40 -25.52 -5.11
CA ASP A 129 -10.38 -26.37 -4.46
C ASP A 129 -9.51 -25.52 -3.53
N TRP A 130 -9.08 -24.35 -3.99
CA TRP A 130 -8.33 -23.40 -3.17
C TRP A 130 -9.11 -22.93 -1.94
N TYR A 131 -10.41 -22.60 -2.12
CA TYR A 131 -11.27 -22.25 -0.98
C TYR A 131 -11.32 -23.37 0.05
N ARG A 132 -11.56 -24.62 -0.39
CA ARG A 132 -11.61 -25.78 0.50
C ARG A 132 -10.27 -26.09 1.17
N ALA A 133 -9.16 -25.88 0.46
CA ALA A 133 -7.83 -26.15 1.01
C ALA A 133 -7.36 -25.10 2.03
N LEU A 134 -7.69 -23.82 1.83
CA LEU A 134 -7.04 -22.71 2.53
C LEU A 134 -7.95 -21.94 3.49
N ALA A 135 -9.27 -22.00 3.33
CA ALA A 135 -10.18 -21.25 4.19
C ALA A 135 -10.20 -21.83 5.62
N ALA A 136 -10.22 -20.98 6.63
CA ALA A 136 -10.35 -21.39 8.03
C ALA A 136 -11.69 -22.08 8.31
N ASN A 137 -12.76 -21.62 7.62
CA ASN A 137 -14.09 -22.21 7.70
C ASN A 137 -14.59 -22.49 6.28
N VAL A 138 -15.26 -23.63 6.12
CA VAL A 138 -15.83 -24.07 4.84
C VAL A 138 -17.28 -24.48 5.02
N VAL A 139 -18.03 -24.54 3.92
CA VAL A 139 -19.40 -25.05 3.90
C VAL A 139 -19.35 -26.57 3.73
N VAL A 140 -19.80 -27.29 4.76
CA VAL A 140 -20.00 -28.74 4.74
C VAL A 140 -21.48 -29.00 5.01
N ASP A 141 -22.15 -29.72 4.12
CA ASP A 141 -23.60 -30.07 4.21
C ASP A 141 -24.51 -28.84 4.49
N GLY A 142 -24.17 -27.69 3.87
CA GLY A 142 -24.94 -26.44 4.00
C GLY A 142 -24.67 -25.66 5.30
N LYS A 143 -23.73 -26.08 6.13
CA LYS A 143 -23.33 -25.39 7.35
C LYS A 143 -21.90 -24.88 7.24
N ILE A 144 -21.64 -23.72 7.85
CA ILE A 144 -20.26 -23.18 7.98
C ILE A 144 -19.61 -23.85 9.19
N GLU A 145 -18.53 -24.56 8.95
CA GLU A 145 -17.80 -25.31 9.98
C GLU A 145 -16.29 -25.06 9.84
N ALA A 146 -15.53 -25.33 10.90
CA ALA A 146 -14.07 -25.32 10.82
C ALA A 146 -13.60 -26.27 9.72
N ASN A 147 -12.60 -25.85 8.94
CA ASN A 147 -12.15 -26.61 7.80
C ASN A 147 -11.64 -28.02 8.22
N PRO A 148 -12.27 -29.11 7.79
CA PRO A 148 -11.85 -30.46 8.13
C PRO A 148 -10.81 -31.03 7.16
N TYR A 149 -10.51 -30.34 6.05
CA TYR A 149 -9.64 -30.86 4.99
C TYR A 149 -8.17 -30.69 5.35
N THR A 150 -7.46 -31.79 5.47
CA THR A 150 -6.01 -31.83 5.74
C THR A 150 -5.21 -32.46 4.61
N MET A 151 -5.90 -33.15 3.69
CA MET A 151 -5.31 -33.87 2.58
C MET A 151 -5.93 -33.40 1.27
N TRP A 152 -5.15 -33.35 0.19
CA TRP A 152 -5.64 -32.91 -1.13
C TRP A 152 -6.78 -33.78 -1.67
N ASN A 153 -6.73 -35.12 -1.49
CA ASN A 153 -7.80 -35.99 -1.91
C ASN A 153 -9.12 -35.84 -1.13
N GLN A 154 -9.09 -35.19 0.03
CA GLN A 154 -10.30 -34.79 0.74
C GLN A 154 -10.96 -33.55 0.13
N VAL A 155 -10.14 -32.65 -0.45
CA VAL A 155 -10.63 -31.46 -1.18
C VAL A 155 -11.35 -31.87 -2.46
N ARG A 156 -10.74 -32.79 -3.23
CA ARG A 156 -11.29 -33.40 -4.44
C ARG A 156 -10.68 -34.80 -4.64
N ALA A 157 -11.52 -35.78 -4.91
CA ALA A 157 -11.15 -37.21 -4.88
C ALA A 157 -10.07 -37.61 -5.91
N ASP A 158 -9.91 -36.89 -7.01
CA ASP A 158 -8.90 -37.13 -8.05
C ASP A 158 -7.53 -36.53 -7.73
N LEU A 159 -7.42 -35.75 -6.65
CA LEU A 159 -6.14 -35.20 -6.19
C LEU A 159 -5.38 -36.28 -5.37
N PRO A 160 -4.04 -36.16 -5.27
CA PRO A 160 -3.23 -37.16 -4.56
C PRO A 160 -3.55 -37.17 -3.07
N ALA A 161 -3.37 -38.39 -2.45
CA ALA A 161 -3.44 -38.56 -1.00
C ALA A 161 -2.19 -37.98 -0.32
N GLN A 162 -2.06 -36.67 -0.35
CA GLN A 162 -0.93 -35.89 0.18
C GLN A 162 -1.45 -34.81 1.12
N GLU A 163 -0.71 -34.54 2.19
CA GLU A 163 -1.01 -33.47 3.14
C GLU A 163 -1.00 -32.10 2.45
N ILE A 164 -1.96 -31.26 2.81
CA ILE A 164 -2.03 -29.89 2.31
C ILE A 164 -0.95 -29.06 3.00
N GLN A 165 0.07 -28.68 2.24
CA GLN A 165 1.07 -27.70 2.65
C GLN A 165 1.02 -26.52 1.67
N ALA A 166 0.62 -25.36 2.16
CA ALA A 166 0.51 -24.16 1.36
C ALA A 166 1.26 -23.00 2.02
N PHE A 167 2.09 -22.34 1.23
CA PHE A 167 2.80 -21.13 1.63
C PHE A 167 2.10 -19.94 0.99
N ILE A 168 1.55 -19.06 1.80
CA ILE A 168 0.82 -17.88 1.35
C ILE A 168 1.41 -16.61 1.95
N PRO A 169 1.35 -15.46 1.24
CA PRO A 169 1.77 -14.19 1.80
C PRO A 169 0.96 -13.84 3.05
N GLY A 170 1.61 -13.19 4.01
CA GLY A 170 0.90 -12.62 5.15
C GLY A 170 -0.05 -11.47 4.75
N THR A 171 -1.03 -11.18 5.60
CA THR A 171 -2.09 -10.17 5.34
C THR A 171 -1.59 -8.76 5.07
N LYS A 172 -0.34 -8.44 5.42
CA LYS A 172 0.30 -7.14 5.16
C LYS A 172 0.77 -6.97 3.71
N HIS A 173 0.82 -8.05 2.93
CA HIS A 173 1.34 -8.06 1.56
C HIS A 173 0.26 -8.03 0.49
N GLY A 174 -1.00 -8.04 0.86
CA GLY A 174 -2.13 -8.08 -0.09
C GLY A 174 -2.87 -6.78 -0.24
#